data_0e598a39ef5c7fb959a0129659f61bed
#
_entry.id   0e598a39ef5c7fb959a0129659f61bed
#
_cell.length_a   1.000
_cell.length_b   1.000
_cell.length_c   1.000
_cell.angle_alpha   90.00
_cell.angle_beta   90.00
_cell.angle_gamma   90.00
#
_symmetry.space_group_name_H-M   'P 1'
#
loop_
_entity.id
_entity.type
_entity.pdbx_description
1 polymer ?
#
loop_
_entity_poly.entity_id
_entity_poly.type
_entity_poly.pdbx_seq_one_letter_code
_entity_poly.pdbx_strand_id
1 'polypeptide(L)'
;ARIKGAMMTRKRRNKTLKLAKGYWGSKSKHFKMAKQAVMKSGNYAYVGRKQKKREFRQLWITRISAACKMNGINYSQFMNGCKKAGITLNRKMLSEIAIHDAAGFTAIVEQAKAAL
;
A
#
# COMPACT_ATOMS: atom_id res chain seq x y z
N ALA A 1 48.52 22.91 12.73
CA ALA A 1 48.28 21.55 12.23
C ALA A 1 46.97 21.48 11.41
N ARG A 2 47.03 20.80 10.31
CA ARG A 2 45.87 20.67 9.40
C ARG A 2 44.94 19.57 9.89
N ILE A 3 43.71 19.94 10.16
CA ILE A 3 42.67 18.96 10.51
C ILE A 3 42.04 18.40 9.22
N LYS A 4 42.12 17.10 9.04
CA LYS A 4 41.63 16.41 7.84
C LYS A 4 40.33 15.64 8.14
N GLY A 5 39.34 16.33 8.66
CA GLY A 5 38.04 15.76 8.96
C GLY A 5 37.88 15.17 10.35
N ALA A 6 38.97 14.91 11.04
CA ALA A 6 39.00 14.38 12.42
C ALA A 6 37.99 13.24 12.61
N MET A 7 37.04 13.36 13.52
CA MET A 7 36.02 12.35 13.80
C MET A 7 34.77 12.44 12.87
N MET A 8 34.75 13.45 12.03
CA MET A 8 33.60 13.69 11.15
C MET A 8 33.29 12.51 10.22
N THR A 9 34.33 11.94 9.63
CA THR A 9 34.19 10.78 8.73
C THR A 9 33.61 9.58 9.47
N ARG A 10 34.14 9.28 10.67
CA ARG A 10 33.64 8.18 11.50
C ARG A 10 32.20 8.39 11.90
N LYS A 11 31.85 9.60 12.26
CA LYS A 11 30.49 9.96 12.67
C LYS A 11 29.47 9.74 11.55
N ARG A 12 29.83 10.18 10.33
CA ARG A 12 28.96 9.96 9.16
C ARG A 12 28.80 8.48 8.84
N ARG A 13 29.90 7.72 8.91
CA ARG A 13 29.86 6.28 8.64
C ARG A 13 29.07 5.53 9.69
N ASN A 14 29.20 5.90 10.95
CA ASN A 14 28.44 5.29 12.03
C ASN A 14 26.94 5.55 11.88
N LYS A 15 26.56 6.72 11.38
CA LYS A 15 25.16 7.04 11.09
C LYS A 15 24.58 6.09 10.04
N THR A 16 25.33 5.82 8.97
CA THR A 16 24.92 4.87 7.93
C THR A 16 24.84 3.45 8.48
N LEU A 17 25.83 3.03 9.25
CA LEU A 17 25.84 1.70 9.87
C LEU A 17 24.69 1.53 10.85
N LYS A 18 24.32 2.58 11.58
CA LYS A 18 23.16 2.56 12.48
C LYS A 18 21.87 2.29 11.73
N LEU A 19 21.71 2.90 10.55
CA LEU A 19 20.55 2.66 9.69
C LEU A 19 20.54 1.24 9.11
N ALA A 20 21.71 0.61 8.98
CA ALA A 20 21.86 -0.73 8.43
C ALA A 20 21.80 -1.85 9.49
N LYS A 21 21.55 -1.51 10.75
CA LYS A 21 21.45 -2.52 11.83
C LYS A 21 20.38 -3.56 11.47
N GLY A 22 20.74 -4.83 11.65
CA GLY A 22 19.84 -5.93 11.35
C GLY A 22 19.91 -6.42 9.91
N TYR A 23 20.67 -5.76 9.05
CA TYR A 23 20.84 -6.22 7.67
C TYR A 23 21.71 -7.47 7.63
N TRP A 24 21.44 -8.31 6.64
CA TRP A 24 22.06 -9.61 6.53
C TRP A 24 23.56 -9.54 6.21
N GLY A 25 24.37 -10.34 6.94
CA GLY A 25 25.79 -10.48 6.67
C GLY A 25 26.56 -9.19 6.78
N SER A 26 27.50 -8.95 5.85
CA SER A 26 28.36 -7.76 5.84
C SER A 26 27.62 -6.45 5.55
N LYS A 27 26.40 -6.51 5.08
CA LYS A 27 25.58 -5.31 4.84
C LYS A 27 25.31 -4.52 6.12
N SER A 28 25.38 -5.15 7.29
CA SER A 28 25.22 -4.46 8.57
C SER A 28 26.54 -3.99 9.18
N LYS A 29 27.69 -4.47 8.69
CA LYS A 29 28.98 -4.27 9.34
C LYS A 29 30.01 -3.52 8.50
N HIS A 30 30.06 -3.76 7.19
CA HIS A 30 31.01 -3.11 6.28
C HIS A 30 30.41 -1.87 5.67
N PHE A 31 31.05 -0.70 5.88
CA PHE A 31 30.49 0.58 5.46
C PHE A 31 30.15 0.64 3.97
N LYS A 32 31.03 0.16 3.10
CA LYS A 32 30.77 0.20 1.66
C LYS A 32 29.53 -0.58 1.27
N MET A 33 29.37 -1.75 1.86
CA MET A 33 28.19 -2.60 1.64
C MET A 33 26.96 -2.01 2.31
N ALA A 34 27.11 -1.50 3.53
CA ALA A 34 26.02 -0.88 4.27
C ALA A 34 25.47 0.36 3.56
N LYS A 35 26.34 1.19 3.02
CA LYS A 35 25.95 2.39 2.27
C LYS A 35 25.07 2.04 1.07
N GLN A 36 25.50 1.05 0.28
CA GLN A 36 24.73 0.59 -0.88
C GLN A 36 23.38 -0.01 -0.45
N ALA A 37 23.38 -0.82 0.61
CA ALA A 37 22.17 -1.46 1.11
C ALA A 37 21.16 -0.43 1.63
N VAL A 38 21.62 0.61 2.33
CA VAL A 38 20.75 1.68 2.84
C VAL A 38 20.15 2.49 1.68
N MET A 39 20.94 2.81 0.65
CA MET A 39 20.43 3.50 -0.53
C MET A 39 19.36 2.67 -1.24
N LYS A 40 19.59 1.37 -1.39
CA LYS A 40 18.62 0.46 -2.01
C LYS A 40 17.33 0.37 -1.17
N SER A 41 17.48 0.29 0.15
CA SER A 41 16.37 0.30 1.09
C SER A 41 15.52 1.57 0.95
N GLY A 42 16.17 2.73 0.80
CA GLY A 42 15.48 4.00 0.58
C GLY A 42 14.68 4.00 -0.71
N ASN A 43 15.27 3.50 -1.81
CA ASN A 43 14.58 3.37 -3.09
C ASN A 43 13.38 2.44 -3.00
N TYR A 44 13.54 1.30 -2.34
CA TYR A 44 12.44 0.35 -2.14
C TYR A 44 11.35 0.94 -1.28
N ALA A 45 11.70 1.72 -0.26
CA ALA A 45 10.70 2.40 0.58
C ALA A 45 9.88 3.39 -0.24
N TYR A 46 10.53 4.16 -1.11
CA TYR A 46 9.85 5.12 -1.99
C TYR A 46 8.89 4.40 -2.94
N VAL A 47 9.37 3.36 -3.63
CA VAL A 47 8.56 2.56 -4.54
C VAL A 47 7.44 1.85 -3.78
N GLY A 48 7.75 1.28 -2.61
CA GLY A 48 6.78 0.59 -1.77
C GLY A 48 5.64 1.48 -1.30
N ARG A 49 5.94 2.73 -0.94
CA ARG A 49 4.89 3.68 -0.55
C ARG A 49 3.94 4.00 -1.71
N LYS A 50 4.45 4.05 -2.93
CA LYS A 50 3.61 4.24 -4.12
C LYS A 50 2.80 2.99 -4.44
N GLN A 51 3.43 1.83 -4.36
CA GLN A 51 2.76 0.54 -4.61
C GLN A 51 1.70 0.23 -3.55
N LYS A 52 1.89 0.70 -2.32
CA LYS A 52 0.93 0.50 -1.23
C LYS A 52 -0.48 0.97 -1.62
N LYS A 53 -0.58 2.13 -2.26
CA LYS A 53 -1.88 2.66 -2.70
C LYS A 53 -2.54 1.74 -3.73
N ARG A 54 -1.74 1.23 -4.67
CA ARG A 54 -2.23 0.33 -5.72
C ARG A 54 -2.66 -1.01 -5.15
N GLU A 55 -1.87 -1.55 -4.22
CA GLU A 55 -2.14 -2.83 -3.58
C GLU A 55 -3.39 -2.80 -2.73
N PHE A 56 -3.59 -1.74 -1.96
CA PHE A 56 -4.82 -1.57 -1.19
C PHE A 56 -6.03 -1.42 -2.09
N ARG A 57 -5.91 -0.64 -3.16
CA ARG A 57 -7.02 -0.51 -4.12
C ARG A 57 -7.36 -1.84 -4.75
N GLN A 58 -6.36 -2.64 -5.12
CA GLN A 58 -6.55 -3.97 -5.67
C GLN A 58 -7.26 -4.89 -4.68
N LEU A 59 -6.89 -4.81 -3.41
CA LEU A 59 -7.52 -5.56 -2.33
C LEU A 59 -9.00 -5.18 -2.19
N TRP A 60 -9.30 -3.89 -2.18
CA TRP A 60 -10.69 -3.40 -2.11
C TRP A 60 -11.51 -3.92 -3.29
N ILE A 61 -10.97 -3.84 -4.49
CA ILE A 61 -11.63 -4.32 -5.70
C ILE A 61 -11.92 -5.83 -5.61
N THR A 62 -10.96 -6.60 -5.12
CA THR A 62 -11.10 -8.05 -4.94
C THR A 62 -12.24 -8.36 -3.96
N ARG A 63 -12.28 -7.67 -2.84
CA ARG A 63 -13.32 -7.84 -1.82
C ARG A 63 -14.70 -7.47 -2.35
N ILE A 64 -14.79 -6.33 -3.05
CA ILE A 64 -16.03 -5.88 -3.66
C ILE A 64 -16.50 -6.88 -4.72
N SER A 65 -15.59 -7.38 -5.56
CA SER A 65 -15.90 -8.38 -6.58
C SER A 65 -16.47 -9.66 -5.99
N ALA A 66 -15.87 -10.15 -4.91
CA ALA A 66 -16.33 -11.34 -4.23
C ALA A 66 -17.75 -11.16 -3.67
N ALA A 67 -18.00 -10.01 -3.04
CA ALA A 67 -19.30 -9.69 -2.48
C ALA A 67 -20.35 -9.51 -3.57
N CYS A 68 -19.99 -8.89 -4.69
CA CYS A 68 -20.87 -8.74 -5.85
C CYS A 68 -21.26 -10.09 -6.44
N LYS A 69 -20.30 -11.00 -6.55
CA LYS A 69 -20.53 -12.34 -7.06
C LYS A 69 -21.52 -13.11 -6.19
N MET A 70 -21.43 -12.94 -4.88
CA MET A 70 -22.38 -13.52 -3.92
C MET A 70 -23.79 -12.96 -4.11
N ASN A 71 -23.92 -11.74 -4.61
CA ASN A 71 -25.19 -11.07 -4.86
C ASN A 71 -25.67 -11.18 -6.32
N GLY A 72 -25.01 -11.99 -7.13
CA GLY A 72 -25.43 -12.26 -8.51
C GLY A 72 -25.15 -11.16 -9.51
N ILE A 73 -24.15 -10.31 -9.26
CA ILE A 73 -23.73 -9.23 -10.18
C ILE A 73 -22.21 -9.25 -10.30
N ASN A 74 -21.67 -8.79 -11.42
CA ASN A 74 -20.23 -8.66 -11.56
C ASN A 74 -19.75 -7.26 -11.12
N TYR A 75 -18.45 -7.13 -10.89
CA TYR A 75 -17.86 -5.88 -10.40
C TYR A 75 -18.11 -4.70 -11.34
N SER A 76 -17.92 -4.91 -12.64
CA SER A 76 -18.06 -3.84 -13.64
C SER A 76 -19.48 -3.29 -13.68
N GLN A 77 -20.45 -4.17 -13.69
CA GLN A 77 -21.88 -3.81 -13.67
C GLN A 77 -22.23 -3.09 -12.36
N PHE A 78 -21.71 -3.59 -11.24
CA PHE A 78 -21.95 -2.99 -9.93
C PHE A 78 -21.41 -1.56 -9.87
N MET A 79 -20.18 -1.33 -10.31
CA MET A 79 -19.58 0.01 -10.31
C MET A 79 -20.31 0.97 -11.24
N ASN A 80 -20.70 0.49 -12.40
CA ASN A 80 -21.50 1.29 -13.34
C ASN A 80 -22.86 1.65 -12.72
N GLY A 81 -23.50 0.69 -12.09
CA GLY A 81 -24.79 0.90 -11.41
C GLY A 81 -24.70 1.88 -10.27
N CYS A 82 -23.63 1.81 -9.46
CA CYS A 82 -23.37 2.79 -8.39
C CYS A 82 -23.21 4.19 -8.95
N LYS A 83 -22.49 4.32 -10.07
CA LYS A 83 -22.28 5.59 -10.73
C LYS A 83 -23.57 6.20 -11.24
N LYS A 84 -24.42 5.37 -11.88
CA LYS A 84 -25.73 5.79 -12.37
C LYS A 84 -26.71 6.11 -11.26
N ALA A 85 -26.63 5.42 -10.14
CA ALA A 85 -27.48 5.67 -8.96
C ALA A 85 -27.04 6.88 -8.14
N GLY A 86 -25.90 7.48 -8.46
CA GLY A 86 -25.36 8.62 -7.73
C GLY A 86 -24.76 8.24 -6.38
N ILE A 87 -24.36 6.99 -6.21
CA ILE A 87 -23.69 6.53 -4.99
C ILE A 87 -22.24 7.00 -5.00
N THR A 88 -21.89 7.81 -4.00
CA THR A 88 -20.57 8.48 -3.93
C THR A 88 -19.54 7.73 -3.08
N LEU A 89 -19.90 6.59 -2.53
CA LEU A 89 -19.00 5.78 -1.71
C LEU A 89 -17.80 5.31 -2.53
N ASN A 90 -16.58 5.48 -1.96
CA ASN A 90 -15.38 5.02 -2.63
C ASN A 90 -15.18 3.51 -2.40
N ARG A 91 -14.19 2.94 -3.06
CA ARG A 91 -13.94 1.49 -3.01
C ARG A 91 -13.57 1.01 -1.62
N LYS A 92 -12.86 1.83 -0.85
CA LYS A 92 -12.49 1.52 0.54
C LYS A 92 -13.74 1.35 1.39
N MET A 93 -14.66 2.29 1.30
CA MET A 93 -15.91 2.26 2.07
C MET A 93 -16.78 1.07 1.66
N LEU A 94 -16.89 0.80 0.35
CA LEU A 94 -17.65 -0.35 -0.15
C LEU A 94 -17.06 -1.67 0.32
N SER A 95 -15.73 -1.79 0.34
CA SER A 95 -15.04 -2.97 0.86
C SER A 95 -15.33 -3.18 2.34
N GLU A 96 -15.28 -2.12 3.14
CA GLU A 96 -15.58 -2.19 4.58
C GLU A 96 -17.02 -2.62 4.82
N ILE A 97 -17.96 -2.06 4.09
CA ILE A 97 -19.38 -2.44 4.19
C ILE A 97 -19.57 -3.91 3.81
N ALA A 98 -18.90 -4.37 2.76
CA ALA A 98 -18.99 -5.75 2.30
C ALA A 98 -18.53 -6.75 3.36
N ILE A 99 -17.54 -6.37 4.18
CA ILE A 99 -17.00 -7.24 5.23
C ILE A 99 -17.85 -7.18 6.50
N HIS A 100 -18.19 -5.98 6.94
CA HIS A 100 -18.79 -5.78 8.27
C HIS A 100 -20.31 -5.69 8.26
N ASP A 101 -20.91 -5.39 7.11
CA ASP A 101 -22.36 -5.24 6.97
C ASP A 101 -22.83 -5.80 5.63
N ALA A 102 -22.90 -7.12 5.55
CA ALA A 102 -23.30 -7.81 4.33
C ALA A 102 -24.71 -7.41 3.88
N ALA A 103 -25.63 -7.20 4.81
CA ALA A 103 -26.99 -6.77 4.49
C ALA A 103 -27.02 -5.38 3.88
N GLY A 104 -26.22 -4.44 4.44
CA GLY A 104 -26.05 -3.11 3.89
C GLY A 104 -25.45 -3.12 2.50
N PHE A 105 -24.48 -3.99 2.26
CA PHE A 105 -23.90 -4.15 0.93
C PHE A 105 -24.91 -4.69 -0.08
N THR A 106 -25.72 -5.66 0.32
CA THR A 106 -26.82 -6.19 -0.52
C THR A 106 -27.80 -5.08 -0.91
N ALA A 107 -28.14 -4.20 0.03
CA ALA A 107 -29.01 -3.06 -0.25
C ALA A 107 -28.39 -2.11 -1.30
N ILE A 108 -27.08 -1.87 -1.22
CA ILE A 108 -26.36 -1.07 -2.21
C ILE A 108 -26.37 -1.74 -3.58
N VAL A 109 -26.17 -3.06 -3.63
CA VAL A 109 -26.24 -3.84 -4.85
C VAL A 109 -27.62 -3.73 -5.50
N GLU A 110 -28.67 -3.78 -4.71
CA GLU A 110 -30.04 -3.64 -5.22
C GLU A 110 -30.29 -2.27 -5.83
N GLN A 111 -29.82 -1.22 -5.19
CA GLN A 111 -29.89 0.15 -5.73
C GLN A 111 -29.11 0.26 -7.04
N ALA A 112 -27.93 -0.35 -7.11
CA ALA A 112 -27.12 -0.34 -8.31
C ALA A 112 -27.79 -1.09 -9.45
N LYS A 113 -28.39 -2.23 -9.18
CA LYS A 113 -29.15 -3.04 -10.18
C LYS A 113 -30.35 -2.25 -10.70
N ALA A 114 -31.05 -1.53 -9.84
CA ALA A 114 -32.20 -0.73 -10.23
C ALA A 114 -31.84 0.42 -11.15
N ALA A 115 -30.60 0.92 -11.09
CA ALA A 115 -30.11 2.02 -11.90
C ALA A 115 -29.52 1.59 -13.24
N LEU A 116 -29.32 0.31 -13.45
CA LEU A 116 -28.76 -0.23 -14.71
C LEU A 116 -29.78 -0.21 -15.85
#